data_6241d27de2812ac10578ff096cc50436
#
_entry.id   6241d27de2812ac10578ff096cc50436
#
_cell.length_a   1.000
_cell.length_b   1.000
_cell.length_c   1.000
_cell.angle_alpha   90.00
_cell.angle_beta   90.00
_cell.angle_gamma   90.00
#
_symmetry.space_group_name_H-M   'P 1'
#
loop_
_entity.id
_entity.type
_entity.pdbx_description
1 polymer ?
#
loop_
_entity_poly.entity_id
_entity_poly.type
_entity_poly.pdbx_seq_one_letter_code
_entity_poly.pdbx_strand_id
1 'polypeptide(L)'
;KALSNQLEHIKSFKTDYDSRLNKYARDFYYFSSAFAINWEDLLKNYQEIRASIKDYDDLLREIKELIISRNKSLEDKRTLFDNKRDNWNSIEVQDEVNALNAKIVDCDDKIRSKLTIVRNNRLENQYKDDKNISDAMRNILDWFERYPDIVQNITQA
;
A
#
# COMPACT_ATOMS: atom_id res chain seq x y z
N LYS A 1 9.98 -0.30 43.91
CA LYS A 1 10.13 1.09 43.38
C LYS A 1 9.86 1.20 41.88
N ALA A 2 10.35 0.28 41.05
CA ALA A 2 10.12 0.30 39.63
C ALA A 2 8.65 0.12 39.24
N LEU A 3 7.94 -0.76 39.93
CA LEU A 3 6.51 -1.00 39.73
C LEU A 3 5.67 0.20 40.16
N SER A 4 6.02 0.85 41.27
CA SER A 4 5.35 2.05 41.74
C SER A 4 5.52 3.23 40.77
N ASN A 5 6.72 3.41 40.24
CA ASN A 5 7.00 4.44 39.25
C ASN A 5 6.27 4.19 37.96
N GLN A 6 6.17 2.93 37.51
CA GLN A 6 5.40 2.56 36.31
C GLN A 6 3.91 2.82 36.52
N LEU A 7 3.34 2.52 37.65
CA LEU A 7 1.95 2.80 37.99
C LEU A 7 1.66 4.30 37.99
N GLU A 8 2.54 5.11 38.56
CA GLU A 8 2.41 6.57 38.54
C GLU A 8 2.50 7.11 37.12
N HIS A 9 3.41 6.57 36.34
CA HIS A 9 3.56 6.96 34.91
C HIS A 9 2.30 6.61 34.13
N ILE A 10 1.73 5.44 34.31
CA ILE A 10 0.48 5.03 33.67
C ILE A 10 -0.68 5.92 34.12
N LYS A 11 -0.78 6.24 35.41
CA LYS A 11 -1.81 7.16 35.90
C LYS A 11 -1.67 8.57 35.32
N SER A 12 -0.46 9.09 35.28
CA SER A 12 -0.16 10.38 34.69
C SER A 12 -0.48 10.40 33.20
N PHE A 13 -0.06 9.38 32.47
CA PHE A 13 -0.37 9.20 31.07
C PHE A 13 -1.89 9.13 30.83
N LYS A 14 -2.60 8.37 31.66
CA LYS A 14 -4.06 8.23 31.59
C LYS A 14 -4.76 9.56 31.83
N THR A 15 -4.30 10.34 32.80
CA THR A 15 -4.85 11.67 33.12
C THR A 15 -4.62 12.65 31.95
N ASP A 16 -3.41 12.70 31.41
CA ASP A 16 -3.08 13.51 30.25
C ASP A 16 -3.86 13.08 29.02
N TYR A 17 -4.00 11.80 28.85
CA TYR A 17 -4.75 11.19 27.77
C TYR A 17 -6.24 11.52 27.85
N ASP A 18 -6.86 11.36 29.02
CA ASP A 18 -8.26 11.73 29.26
C ASP A 18 -8.48 13.23 29.07
N SER A 19 -7.52 14.06 29.46
CA SER A 19 -7.56 15.50 29.26
C SER A 19 -7.50 15.87 27.77
N ARG A 20 -6.62 15.24 27.00
CA ARG A 20 -6.53 15.41 25.55
C ARG A 20 -7.79 14.90 24.86
N LEU A 21 -8.32 13.78 25.31
CA LEU A 21 -9.57 13.22 24.81
C LEU A 21 -10.74 14.16 25.03
N ASN A 22 -10.86 14.71 26.21
CA ASN A 22 -11.90 15.68 26.54
C ASN A 22 -11.78 16.96 25.70
N LYS A 23 -10.56 17.38 25.42
CA LYS A 23 -10.31 18.50 24.51
C LYS A 23 -10.71 18.15 23.09
N TYR A 24 -10.33 17.01 22.58
CA TYR A 24 -10.73 16.52 21.25
C TYR A 24 -12.24 16.33 21.17
N ALA A 25 -12.85 15.76 22.20
CA ALA A 25 -14.30 15.60 22.27
C ALA A 25 -15.02 16.95 22.28
N ARG A 26 -14.47 17.97 22.95
CA ARG A 26 -14.99 19.34 22.91
C ARG A 26 -14.81 19.99 21.56
N ASP A 27 -13.63 19.87 20.97
CA ASP A 27 -13.35 20.39 19.63
C ASP A 27 -14.26 19.71 18.60
N PHE A 28 -14.42 18.40 18.70
CA PHE A 28 -15.38 17.64 17.89
C PHE A 28 -16.83 18.00 18.19
N TYR A 29 -17.17 18.35 19.41
CA TYR A 29 -18.51 18.78 19.75
C TYR A 29 -18.88 20.11 19.06
N TYR A 30 -17.96 21.05 19.03
CA TYR A 30 -18.14 22.30 18.31
C TYR A 30 -18.21 22.11 16.79
N PHE A 31 -17.59 21.08 16.28
CA PHE A 31 -17.67 20.66 14.89
C PHE A 31 -18.65 19.51 14.67
N SER A 32 -19.42 19.10 15.67
CA SER A 32 -20.13 17.82 15.72
C SER A 32 -21.14 17.62 14.62
N SER A 33 -21.90 18.63 14.22
CA SER A 33 -22.87 18.50 13.13
C SER A 33 -22.15 18.33 11.79
N ALA A 34 -21.10 19.09 11.55
CA ALA A 34 -20.25 18.96 10.38
C ALA A 34 -19.45 17.66 10.43
N PHE A 35 -18.97 17.26 11.61
CA PHE A 35 -18.20 16.04 11.79
C PHE A 35 -19.03 14.75 11.62
N ALA A 36 -20.26 14.74 12.14
CA ALA A 36 -21.15 13.58 11.95
C ALA A 36 -21.48 13.35 10.48
N ILE A 37 -21.64 14.41 9.70
CA ILE A 37 -21.83 14.33 8.25
C ILE A 37 -20.55 13.87 7.56
N ASN A 38 -19.41 14.39 7.97
CA ASN A 38 -18.10 14.10 7.36
C ASN A 38 -17.54 12.73 7.77
N TRP A 39 -18.06 12.11 8.84
CA TRP A 39 -17.57 10.81 9.30
C TRP A 39 -17.84 9.69 8.28
N GLU A 40 -19.01 9.62 7.73
CA GLU A 40 -19.34 8.65 6.68
C GLU A 40 -18.52 8.89 5.42
N ASP A 41 -18.36 10.18 5.04
CA ASP A 41 -17.50 10.57 3.91
C ASP A 41 -16.04 10.22 4.18
N LEU A 42 -15.58 10.43 5.41
CA LEU A 42 -14.21 10.09 5.81
C LEU A 42 -13.95 8.59 5.70
N LEU A 43 -14.89 7.76 6.17
CA LEU A 43 -14.80 6.30 6.05
C LEU A 43 -14.81 5.84 4.59
N LYS A 44 -15.67 6.44 3.78
CA LYS A 44 -15.75 6.16 2.35
C LYS A 44 -14.43 6.54 1.65
N ASN A 45 -13.90 7.73 1.94
CA ASN A 45 -12.62 8.19 1.41
C ASN A 45 -11.47 7.27 1.85
N TYR A 46 -11.48 6.83 3.09
CA TYR A 46 -10.49 5.86 3.59
C TYR A 46 -10.51 4.56 2.80
N GLN A 47 -11.71 4.02 2.53
CA GLN A 47 -11.85 2.79 1.76
C GLN A 47 -11.39 2.97 0.31
N GLU A 48 -11.70 4.11 -0.31
CA GLU A 48 -11.25 4.44 -1.67
C GLU A 48 -9.73 4.60 -1.74
N ILE A 49 -9.14 5.30 -0.77
CA ILE A 49 -7.69 5.48 -0.66
C ILE A 49 -6.99 4.14 -0.47
N ARG A 50 -7.53 3.29 0.41
CA ARG A 50 -6.98 1.95 0.65
C ARG A 50 -7.03 1.07 -0.59
N ALA A 51 -8.12 1.13 -1.36
CA ALA A 51 -8.25 0.42 -2.62
C ALA A 51 -7.23 0.93 -3.64
N SER A 52 -7.04 2.24 -3.72
CA SER A 52 -6.06 2.90 -4.59
C SER A 52 -4.62 2.46 -4.27
N ILE A 53 -4.27 2.39 -2.98
CA ILE A 53 -2.97 1.91 -2.51
C ILE A 53 -2.76 0.44 -2.90
N LYS A 54 -3.79 -0.38 -2.73
CA LYS A 54 -3.74 -1.79 -3.11
C LYS A 54 -3.51 -1.95 -4.62
N ASP A 55 -4.21 -1.20 -5.44
CA ASP A 55 -4.06 -1.25 -6.90
C ASP A 55 -2.64 -0.86 -7.31
N TYR A 56 -2.05 0.13 -6.66
CA TYR A 56 -0.68 0.55 -6.90
C TYR A 56 0.33 -0.55 -6.49
N ASP A 57 0.14 -1.15 -5.31
CA ASP A 57 0.98 -2.25 -4.84
C ASP A 57 0.88 -3.47 -5.75
N ASP A 58 -0.32 -3.80 -6.23
CA ASP A 58 -0.54 -4.87 -7.20
C ASP A 58 0.19 -4.59 -8.51
N LEU A 59 0.14 -3.35 -8.99
CA LEU A 59 0.85 -2.92 -10.20
C LEU A 59 2.38 -3.06 -10.06
N LEU A 60 2.93 -2.62 -8.93
CA LEU A 60 4.37 -2.77 -8.64
C LEU A 60 4.78 -4.24 -8.55
N ARG A 61 3.96 -5.07 -7.93
CA ARG A 61 4.21 -6.52 -7.85
C ARG A 61 4.19 -7.15 -9.24
N GLU A 62 3.24 -6.83 -10.08
CA GLU A 62 3.13 -7.33 -11.45
C GLU A 62 4.36 -6.94 -12.28
N ILE A 63 4.83 -5.70 -12.15
CA ILE A 63 6.07 -5.24 -12.82
C ILE A 63 7.27 -6.07 -12.35
N LYS A 64 7.38 -6.30 -11.05
CA LYS A 64 8.46 -7.09 -10.47
C LYS A 64 8.45 -8.54 -10.98
N GLU A 65 7.28 -9.17 -11.03
CA GLU A 65 7.11 -10.53 -11.56
C GLU A 65 7.48 -10.61 -13.03
N LEU A 66 7.12 -9.60 -13.83
CA LEU A 66 7.49 -9.52 -15.25
C LEU A 66 9.00 -9.37 -15.43
N ILE A 67 9.67 -8.57 -14.60
CA ILE A 67 11.12 -8.43 -14.63
C ILE A 67 11.80 -9.75 -14.30
N ILE A 68 11.33 -10.49 -13.30
CA ILE A 68 11.85 -11.80 -12.92
C ILE A 68 11.68 -12.79 -14.08
N SER A 69 10.50 -12.82 -14.69
CA SER A 69 10.20 -13.70 -15.83
C SER A 69 11.08 -13.39 -17.05
N ARG A 70 11.25 -12.08 -17.33
CA ARG A 70 12.14 -11.61 -18.40
C ARG A 70 13.59 -12.05 -18.16
N ASN A 71 14.11 -11.86 -16.95
CA ASN A 71 15.48 -12.23 -16.60
C ASN A 71 15.69 -13.73 -16.68
N LYS A 72 14.69 -14.52 -16.27
CA LYS A 72 14.73 -15.98 -16.41
C LYS A 72 14.82 -16.40 -17.88
N SER A 73 14.03 -15.80 -18.76
CA SER A 73 14.07 -16.11 -20.19
C SER A 73 15.42 -15.73 -20.83
N LEU A 74 16.02 -14.64 -20.39
CA LEU A 74 17.38 -14.25 -20.82
C LEU A 74 18.43 -15.27 -20.34
N GLU A 75 18.31 -15.74 -19.12
CA GLU A 75 19.22 -16.75 -18.55
C GLU A 75 19.05 -18.10 -19.26
N ASP A 76 17.81 -18.50 -19.52
CA ASP A 76 17.50 -19.73 -20.27
C ASP A 76 18.07 -19.66 -21.68
N LYS A 77 18.02 -18.50 -22.33
CA LYS A 77 18.63 -18.26 -23.64
C LYS A 77 20.16 -18.41 -23.58
N ARG A 78 20.79 -17.88 -22.54
CA ARG A 78 22.24 -18.01 -22.33
C ARG A 78 22.63 -19.46 -22.09
N THR A 79 21.87 -20.17 -21.26
CA THR A 79 22.08 -21.59 -20.98
C THR A 79 21.92 -22.44 -22.26
N LEU A 80 20.93 -22.13 -23.06
CA LEU A 80 20.71 -22.80 -24.34
C LEU A 80 21.88 -22.58 -25.28
N PHE A 81 22.39 -21.36 -25.37
CA PHE A 81 23.58 -21.04 -26.16
C PHE A 81 24.80 -21.84 -25.70
N ASP A 82 25.04 -21.90 -24.39
CA ASP A 82 26.20 -22.63 -23.84
C ASP A 82 26.10 -24.13 -24.07
N ASN A 83 24.90 -24.70 -23.97
CA ASN A 83 24.67 -26.14 -24.12
C ASN A 83 24.55 -26.61 -25.57
N LYS A 84 24.11 -25.74 -26.47
CA LYS A 84 23.78 -26.08 -27.87
C LYS A 84 24.65 -25.28 -28.86
N ARG A 85 25.83 -24.89 -28.47
CA ARG A 85 26.75 -24.06 -29.28
C ARG A 85 27.02 -24.69 -30.66
N ASP A 86 27.25 -25.98 -30.71
CA ASP A 86 27.54 -26.70 -31.95
C ASP A 86 26.34 -26.88 -32.87
N ASN A 87 25.13 -26.87 -32.31
CA ASN A 87 23.86 -27.01 -33.02
C ASN A 87 23.05 -25.73 -33.08
N TRP A 88 23.66 -24.58 -32.82
CA TRP A 88 22.97 -23.31 -32.69
C TRP A 88 22.12 -22.97 -33.91
N ASN A 89 22.58 -23.31 -35.12
CA ASN A 89 21.86 -23.01 -36.34
C ASN A 89 20.81 -24.07 -36.71
N SER A 90 20.62 -25.11 -35.89
CA SER A 90 19.55 -26.07 -36.12
C SER A 90 18.17 -25.43 -35.99
N ILE A 91 17.20 -25.94 -36.74
CA ILE A 91 15.80 -25.44 -36.71
C ILE A 91 15.22 -25.60 -35.28
N GLU A 92 15.49 -26.72 -34.63
CA GLU A 92 15.00 -27.01 -33.28
C GLU A 92 15.51 -25.97 -32.24
N VAL A 93 16.78 -25.66 -32.30
CA VAL A 93 17.40 -24.68 -31.39
C VAL A 93 16.90 -23.27 -31.71
N GLN A 94 16.77 -22.92 -32.99
CA GLN A 94 16.27 -21.59 -33.40
C GLN A 94 14.79 -21.42 -33.04
N ASP A 95 13.99 -22.48 -33.08
CA ASP A 95 12.60 -22.44 -32.59
C ASP A 95 12.53 -22.17 -31.10
N GLU A 96 13.40 -22.77 -30.29
CA GLU A 96 13.51 -22.49 -28.85
C GLU A 96 13.98 -21.06 -28.58
N VAL A 97 14.97 -20.56 -29.33
CA VAL A 97 15.45 -19.18 -29.25
C VAL A 97 14.33 -18.18 -29.60
N ASN A 98 13.58 -18.46 -30.64
CA ASN A 98 12.46 -17.61 -31.05
C ASN A 98 11.36 -17.57 -30.00
N ALA A 99 11.06 -18.71 -29.35
CA ALA A 99 10.11 -18.80 -28.27
C ALA A 99 10.56 -17.98 -27.05
N LEU A 100 11.84 -18.07 -26.68
CA LEU A 100 12.41 -17.29 -25.59
C LEU A 100 12.43 -15.78 -25.90
N ASN A 101 12.81 -15.42 -27.13
CA ASN A 101 12.77 -14.02 -27.58
C ASN A 101 11.34 -13.45 -27.56
N ALA A 102 10.34 -14.25 -27.97
CA ALA A 102 8.94 -13.85 -27.89
C ALA A 102 8.49 -13.57 -26.46
N LYS A 103 8.89 -14.38 -25.51
CA LYS A 103 8.62 -14.16 -24.07
C LYS A 103 9.30 -12.89 -23.55
N ILE A 104 10.54 -12.63 -23.95
CA ILE A 104 11.28 -11.44 -23.56
C ILE A 104 10.58 -10.18 -24.09
N VAL A 105 10.19 -10.17 -25.35
CA VAL A 105 9.48 -9.06 -25.99
C VAL A 105 8.12 -8.82 -25.34
N ASP A 106 7.37 -9.88 -25.04
CA ASP A 106 6.08 -9.79 -24.38
C ASP A 106 6.24 -9.20 -22.97
N CYS A 107 7.22 -9.66 -22.19
CA CYS A 107 7.54 -9.08 -20.89
C CYS A 107 7.92 -7.61 -20.98
N ASP A 108 8.79 -7.24 -21.95
CA ASP A 108 9.22 -5.86 -22.13
C ASP A 108 8.06 -4.94 -22.50
N ASP A 109 7.16 -5.39 -23.37
CA ASP A 109 5.98 -4.62 -23.78
C ASP A 109 5.03 -4.41 -22.60
N LYS A 110 4.78 -5.45 -21.81
CA LYS A 110 3.94 -5.37 -20.61
C LYS A 110 4.56 -4.47 -19.54
N ILE A 111 5.87 -4.58 -19.31
CA ILE A 111 6.59 -3.72 -18.37
C ILE A 111 6.48 -2.25 -18.80
N ARG A 112 6.70 -1.95 -20.08
CA ARG A 112 6.55 -0.58 -20.62
C ARG A 112 5.15 -0.03 -20.42
N SER A 113 4.13 -0.82 -20.74
CA SER A 113 2.74 -0.41 -20.58
C SER A 113 2.42 -0.07 -19.13
N LYS A 114 2.87 -0.90 -18.18
CA LYS A 114 2.64 -0.68 -16.75
C LYS A 114 3.44 0.50 -16.20
N LEU A 115 4.69 0.67 -16.64
CA LEU A 115 5.51 1.85 -16.28
C LEU A 115 4.92 3.15 -16.84
N THR A 116 4.32 3.10 -18.01
CA THR A 116 3.62 4.25 -18.58
C THR A 116 2.42 4.66 -17.75
N ILE A 117 1.66 3.70 -17.22
CA ILE A 117 0.56 3.96 -16.28
C ILE A 117 1.09 4.67 -15.02
N VAL A 118 2.19 4.18 -14.45
CA VAL A 118 2.81 4.78 -13.26
C VAL A 118 3.24 6.23 -13.52
N ARG A 119 3.87 6.48 -14.66
CA ARG A 119 4.36 7.83 -15.03
C ARG A 119 3.23 8.81 -15.31
N ASN A 120 2.25 8.40 -16.14
CA ASN A 120 1.20 9.31 -16.61
C ASN A 120 0.23 9.71 -15.48
N ASN A 121 0.00 8.83 -14.52
CA ASN A 121 -0.94 9.06 -13.43
C ASN A 121 -0.29 9.64 -12.18
N ARG A 122 1.03 9.86 -12.20
CA ARG A 122 1.80 10.33 -11.02
C ARG A 122 1.50 9.49 -9.77
N LEU A 123 1.28 8.20 -9.97
CA LEU A 123 0.85 7.27 -8.92
C LEU A 123 1.83 7.21 -7.74
N GLU A 124 3.12 7.44 -7.99
CA GLU A 124 4.12 7.39 -6.93
C GLU A 124 3.91 8.49 -5.88
N ASN A 125 3.67 9.71 -6.32
CA ASN A 125 3.39 10.84 -5.41
C ASN A 125 2.03 10.67 -4.74
N GLN A 126 1.02 10.28 -5.51
CA GLN A 126 -0.30 9.97 -4.99
C GLN A 126 -0.24 8.85 -3.95
N TYR A 127 0.51 7.80 -4.21
CA TYR A 127 0.70 6.69 -3.28
C TYR A 127 1.26 7.14 -1.93
N LYS A 128 2.27 8.01 -1.93
CA LYS A 128 2.85 8.54 -0.68
C LYS A 128 1.83 9.33 0.11
N ASP A 129 1.08 10.20 -0.55
CA ASP A 129 0.06 11.04 0.08
C ASP A 129 -1.12 10.18 0.58
N ASP A 130 -1.61 9.26 -0.24
CA ASP A 130 -2.70 8.34 0.11
C ASP A 130 -2.30 7.43 1.27
N LYS A 131 -1.05 6.95 1.28
CA LYS A 131 -0.54 6.12 2.36
C LYS A 131 -0.48 6.87 3.69
N ASN A 132 0.01 8.10 3.67
CA ASN A 132 0.06 8.94 4.86
C ASN A 132 -1.35 9.22 5.41
N ILE A 133 -2.29 9.53 4.54
CA ILE A 133 -3.69 9.75 4.91
C ILE A 133 -4.32 8.44 5.43
N SER A 134 -4.07 7.33 4.75
CA SER A 134 -4.57 6.01 5.15
C SER A 134 -4.04 5.59 6.51
N ASP A 135 -2.74 5.79 6.76
CA ASP A 135 -2.12 5.47 8.06
C ASP A 135 -2.69 6.36 9.18
N ALA A 136 -2.87 7.65 8.91
CA ALA A 136 -3.47 8.57 9.87
C ALA A 136 -4.92 8.19 10.19
N MET A 137 -5.72 7.87 9.18
CA MET A 137 -7.10 7.42 9.36
C MET A 137 -7.19 6.08 10.08
N ARG A 138 -6.31 5.15 9.76
CA ARG A 138 -6.23 3.87 10.44
C ARG A 138 -5.90 4.04 11.93
N ASN A 139 -5.00 4.94 12.27
CA ASN A 139 -4.69 5.27 13.65
C ASN A 139 -5.90 5.86 14.38
N ILE A 140 -6.65 6.74 13.74
CA ILE A 140 -7.88 7.31 14.28
C ILE A 140 -8.94 6.22 14.50
N LEU A 141 -9.13 5.33 13.52
CA LEU A 141 -10.09 4.23 13.61
C LEU A 141 -9.71 3.22 14.70
N ASP A 142 -8.44 2.85 14.79
CA ASP A 142 -7.91 1.98 15.85
C ASP A 142 -8.15 2.60 17.23
N TRP A 143 -8.02 3.90 17.30
CA TRP A 143 -8.25 4.67 18.50
C TRP A 143 -9.72 4.64 18.92
N PHE A 144 -10.64 4.82 18.00
CA PHE A 144 -12.08 4.73 18.23
C PHE A 144 -12.53 3.33 18.60
N GLU A 145 -11.92 2.29 18.04
CA GLU A 145 -12.19 0.89 18.43
C GLU A 145 -11.77 0.61 19.88
N ARG A 146 -10.65 1.17 20.30
CA ARG A 146 -10.15 1.01 21.67
C ARG A 146 -10.96 1.80 22.69
N TYR A 147 -11.59 2.88 22.27
CA TYR A 147 -12.31 3.81 23.13
C TYR A 147 -13.71 4.10 22.59
N PRO A 148 -14.60 3.08 22.63
CA PRO A 148 -15.97 3.22 22.11
C PRO A 148 -16.77 4.30 22.84
N ASP A 149 -16.45 4.59 24.11
CA ASP A 149 -17.11 5.64 24.89
C ASP A 149 -16.93 7.04 24.28
N ILE A 150 -15.80 7.28 23.61
CA ILE A 150 -15.53 8.54 22.92
C ILE A 150 -16.43 8.67 21.70
N VAL A 151 -16.57 7.59 20.93
CA VAL A 151 -17.48 7.56 19.78
C VAL A 151 -18.91 7.81 20.20
N GLN A 152 -19.35 7.22 21.32
CA GLN A 152 -20.69 7.47 21.88
C GLN A 152 -20.84 8.93 22.32
N ASN A 153 -19.85 9.50 22.98
CA ASN A 153 -19.88 10.92 23.39
C ASN A 153 -19.91 11.88 22.19
N ILE A 154 -19.23 11.55 21.11
CA ILE A 154 -19.24 12.31 19.88
C ILE A 154 -20.58 12.17 19.13
N THR A 155 -21.15 10.97 19.09
CA THR A 155 -22.41 10.71 18.37
C THR A 155 -23.66 11.13 19.14
N GLN A 156 -23.62 11.20 20.46
CA GLN A 156 -24.72 11.64 21.29
C GLN A 156 -24.73 13.16 21.55
N ALA A 157 -23.66 13.80 21.21
CA ALA A 157 -23.57 15.25 21.28
C ALA A 157 -24.15 15.90 20.04
#